data_97b288bebc9ccb165b14bad0991eca6b
#
_entry.id   97b288bebc9ccb165b14bad0991eca6b
#
_cell.length_a   1.000
_cell.length_b   1.000
_cell.length_c   1.000
_cell.angle_alpha   90.00
_cell.angle_beta   90.00
_cell.angle_gamma   90.00
#
_symmetry.space_group_name_H-M   'P 1'
#
loop_
_entity.id
_entity.type
_entity.pdbx_description
1 polymer ?
#
loop_
_entity_poly.entity_id
_entity_poly.type
_entity_poly.pdbx_seq_one_letter_code
_entity_poly.pdbx_strand_id
1 'polypeptide(L)'
;LSNICSELFNIIYERSINPSEKSYTNHLLTKGSNTILKKIGEESAEFIMACKDNDKNSISNEAADLIYHLQVALMHKGVEWRDVLTVLESRRKNNN
;
A
#
# COMPACT_ATOMS: atom_id res chain seq x y z
N LEU A 1 -14.64 -3.11 8.98
CA LEU A 1 -13.78 -2.35 8.07
C LEU A 1 -12.53 -1.81 8.74
N SER A 2 -12.54 -1.60 10.06
CA SER A 2 -11.40 -1.00 10.78
C SER A 2 -10.11 -1.81 10.65
N ASN A 3 -10.19 -3.12 10.39
CA ASN A 3 -9.02 -3.99 10.30
C ASN A 3 -8.62 -4.32 8.86
N ILE A 4 -9.27 -3.72 7.87
CA ILE A 4 -9.06 -4.12 6.48
C ILE A 4 -7.60 -3.91 6.02
N CYS A 5 -6.95 -2.84 6.44
CA CYS A 5 -5.57 -2.60 6.06
C CYS A 5 -4.62 -3.64 6.67
N SER A 6 -4.88 -4.03 7.91
CA SER A 6 -4.09 -5.09 8.56
C SER A 6 -4.31 -6.43 7.86
N GLU A 7 -5.55 -6.74 7.50
CA GLU A 7 -5.87 -7.96 6.76
C GLU A 7 -5.20 -7.97 5.39
N LEU A 8 -5.23 -6.83 4.70
CA LEU A 8 -4.56 -6.71 3.40
C LEU A 8 -3.06 -6.96 3.53
N PHE A 9 -2.43 -6.38 4.55
CA PHE A 9 -1.01 -6.58 4.76
C PHE A 9 -0.69 -8.07 5.01
N ASN A 10 -1.54 -8.76 5.77
CA ASN A 10 -1.38 -10.19 6.02
C ASN A 10 -1.50 -11.00 4.73
N ILE A 11 -2.41 -10.61 3.83
CA ILE A 11 -2.55 -11.27 2.53
C ILE A 11 -1.28 -11.05 1.69
N ILE A 12 -0.74 -9.83 1.68
CA ILE A 12 0.49 -9.54 0.96
C ILE A 12 1.65 -10.38 1.51
N TYR A 13 1.74 -10.47 2.84
CA TYR A 13 2.75 -11.30 3.47
C TYR A 13 2.60 -12.77 3.06
N GLU A 14 1.37 -13.27 3.09
CA GLU A 14 1.10 -14.66 2.71
C GLU A 14 1.51 -14.93 1.27
N ARG A 15 1.24 -13.99 0.36
CA ARG A 15 1.68 -14.12 -1.04
C ARG A 15 3.20 -14.13 -1.16
N SER A 16 3.90 -13.43 -0.26
CA SER A 16 5.37 -13.38 -0.30
C SER A 16 5.98 -14.73 0.07
N ILE A 17 5.34 -15.49 0.97
CA ILE A 17 5.87 -16.78 1.42
C ILE A 17 5.29 -17.96 0.64
N ASN A 18 4.15 -17.78 -0.02
CA ASN A 18 3.53 -18.81 -0.85
C ASN A 18 3.29 -18.24 -2.26
N PRO A 19 4.36 -18.12 -3.07
CA PRO A 19 4.26 -17.48 -4.37
C PRO A 19 3.31 -18.20 -5.32
N SER A 20 2.62 -17.42 -6.15
CA SER A 20 1.74 -17.92 -7.19
C SER A 20 1.94 -17.08 -8.45
N GLU A 21 2.09 -17.72 -9.59
CA GLU A 21 2.28 -17.01 -10.86
C GLU A 21 1.10 -16.12 -11.21
N LYS A 22 -0.07 -16.42 -10.66
CA LYS A 22 -1.28 -15.64 -10.92
C LYS A 22 -1.41 -14.42 -10.03
N SER A 23 -0.56 -14.29 -9.01
CA SER A 23 -0.65 -13.20 -8.05
C SER A 23 0.08 -11.95 -8.55
N TYR A 24 -0.64 -10.83 -8.64
CA TYR A 24 -0.05 -9.55 -8.97
C TYR A 24 1.00 -9.15 -7.93
N THR A 25 0.74 -9.43 -6.64
CA THR A 25 1.69 -9.16 -5.57
C THR A 25 3.02 -9.88 -5.82
N ASN A 26 2.95 -11.15 -6.24
CA ASN A 26 4.17 -11.90 -6.53
C ASN A 26 4.92 -11.32 -7.72
N HIS A 27 4.22 -10.84 -8.74
CA HIS A 27 4.87 -10.16 -9.86
C HIS A 27 5.65 -8.94 -9.39
N LEU A 28 5.04 -8.12 -8.53
CA LEU A 28 5.70 -6.94 -7.99
C LEU A 28 6.93 -7.32 -7.16
N LEU A 29 6.78 -8.28 -6.26
CA LEU A 29 7.87 -8.70 -5.39
C LEU A 29 9.03 -9.30 -6.20
N THR A 30 8.70 -10.07 -7.24
CA THR A 30 9.70 -10.67 -8.11
C THR A 30 10.49 -9.61 -8.89
N LYS A 31 9.80 -8.58 -9.37
CA LYS A 31 10.46 -7.51 -10.12
C LYS A 31 11.32 -6.61 -9.24
N GLY A 32 10.99 -6.51 -7.97
CA GLY A 32 11.84 -5.85 -6.98
C GLY A 32 11.59 -4.36 -6.80
N SER A 33 12.51 -3.73 -6.05
CA SER A 33 12.35 -2.37 -5.55
C SER A 33 11.98 -1.34 -6.61
N ASN A 34 12.72 -1.31 -7.71
CA ASN A 34 12.50 -0.25 -8.71
C ASN A 34 11.09 -0.27 -9.27
N THR A 35 10.56 -1.46 -9.56
CA THR A 35 9.21 -1.60 -10.09
C THR A 35 8.18 -1.21 -9.04
N ILE A 36 8.35 -1.68 -7.80
CA ILE A 36 7.43 -1.39 -6.71
C ILE A 36 7.38 0.12 -6.44
N LEU A 37 8.54 0.77 -6.36
CA LEU A 37 8.61 2.19 -6.06
C LEU A 37 8.08 3.03 -7.22
N LYS A 38 8.33 2.61 -8.45
CA LYS A 38 7.77 3.26 -9.62
C LYS A 38 6.25 3.23 -9.60
N LYS A 39 5.66 2.11 -9.19
CA LYS A 39 4.20 1.99 -9.07
C LYS A 39 3.64 2.96 -8.05
N ILE A 40 4.33 3.16 -6.92
CA ILE A 40 3.90 4.14 -5.93
C ILE A 40 3.87 5.54 -6.53
N GLY A 41 4.89 5.90 -7.30
CA GLY A 41 4.92 7.19 -7.98
C GLY A 41 3.74 7.34 -8.95
N GLU A 42 3.48 6.31 -9.75
CA GLU A 42 2.38 6.32 -10.71
C GLU A 42 1.02 6.43 -10.01
N GLU A 43 0.80 5.64 -8.96
CA GLU A 43 -0.46 5.67 -8.22
C GLU A 43 -0.65 6.98 -7.49
N SER A 44 0.43 7.59 -6.99
CA SER A 44 0.37 8.91 -6.36
C SER A 44 -0.09 9.97 -7.37
N ALA A 45 0.45 9.92 -8.59
CA ALA A 45 0.06 10.85 -9.64
C ALA A 45 -1.41 10.66 -10.01
N GLU A 46 -1.87 9.42 -10.13
CA GLU A 46 -3.27 9.14 -10.43
C GLU A 46 -4.20 9.63 -9.35
N PHE A 47 -3.80 9.47 -8.08
CA PHE A 47 -4.57 9.98 -6.95
C PHE A 47 -4.66 11.50 -7.01
N ILE A 48 -3.56 12.19 -7.30
CA ILE A 48 -3.55 13.65 -7.41
C ILE A 48 -4.51 14.10 -8.51
N MET A 49 -4.46 13.45 -9.67
CA MET A 49 -5.33 13.79 -10.78
C MET A 49 -6.81 13.55 -10.44
N ALA A 50 -7.10 12.44 -9.75
CA ALA A 50 -8.45 12.16 -9.31
C ALA A 50 -8.99 13.27 -8.38
N CYS A 51 -8.13 13.75 -7.48
CA CYS A 51 -8.50 14.85 -6.59
C CYS A 51 -8.78 16.14 -7.36
N LYS A 52 -7.97 16.43 -8.38
CA LYS A 52 -8.19 17.60 -9.25
C LYS A 52 -9.51 17.54 -9.97
N ASP A 53 -9.92 16.35 -10.37
CA ASP A 53 -11.18 16.14 -11.08
C ASP A 53 -12.40 16.10 -10.15
N ASN A 54 -12.18 16.05 -8.84
CA ASN A 54 -13.24 16.01 -7.83
C ASN A 54 -14.21 14.83 -7.99
N ASP A 55 -13.75 13.73 -8.55
CA ASP A 55 -14.55 12.52 -8.70
C ASP A 55 -14.32 11.60 -7.51
N LYS A 56 -15.31 11.56 -6.60
CA LYS A 56 -15.17 10.81 -5.34
C LYS A 56 -14.87 9.33 -5.55
N ASN A 57 -15.47 8.70 -6.56
CA ASN A 57 -15.22 7.29 -6.83
C ASN A 57 -13.78 7.07 -7.27
N SER A 58 -13.29 7.92 -8.17
CA SER A 58 -11.89 7.82 -8.62
C SER A 58 -10.92 8.09 -7.48
N ILE A 59 -11.22 9.09 -6.65
CA ILE A 59 -10.38 9.42 -5.49
C ILE A 59 -10.26 8.20 -4.56
N SER A 60 -11.39 7.56 -4.24
CA SER A 60 -11.40 6.38 -3.37
C SER A 60 -10.64 5.21 -3.97
N ASN A 61 -10.83 4.95 -5.27
CA ASN A 61 -10.15 3.86 -5.95
C ASN A 61 -8.65 4.10 -6.01
N GLU A 62 -8.22 5.31 -6.35
CA GLU A 62 -6.80 5.61 -6.44
C GLU A 62 -6.14 5.63 -5.07
N ALA A 63 -6.85 6.07 -4.03
CA ALA A 63 -6.33 6.00 -2.67
C ALA A 63 -6.12 4.54 -2.24
N ALA A 64 -7.07 3.66 -2.57
CA ALA A 64 -6.95 2.23 -2.26
C ALA A 64 -5.77 1.61 -2.99
N ASP A 65 -5.59 1.94 -4.27
CA ASP A 65 -4.45 1.45 -5.05
C ASP A 65 -3.12 1.91 -4.44
N LEU A 66 -3.07 3.16 -4.01
CA LEU A 66 -1.87 3.71 -3.38
C LEU A 66 -1.56 2.98 -2.07
N ILE A 67 -2.57 2.77 -1.23
CA ILE A 67 -2.38 2.03 0.04
C ILE A 67 -1.85 0.63 -0.24
N TYR A 68 -2.42 -0.07 -1.22
CA TYR A 68 -1.96 -1.40 -1.58
C TYR A 68 -0.48 -1.41 -1.96
N HIS A 69 -0.08 -0.51 -2.85
CA HIS A 69 1.32 -0.46 -3.31
C HIS A 69 2.27 -0.02 -2.20
N LEU A 70 1.82 0.86 -1.30
CA LEU A 70 2.60 1.22 -0.12
C LEU A 70 2.87 -0.02 0.75
N GLN A 71 1.85 -0.85 0.95
CA GLN A 71 2.00 -2.06 1.75
C GLN A 71 2.93 -3.07 1.10
N VAL A 72 2.90 -3.18 -0.23
CA VAL A 72 3.84 -4.06 -0.94
C VAL A 72 5.28 -3.57 -0.73
N ALA A 73 5.49 -2.26 -0.81
CA ALA A 73 6.82 -1.69 -0.57
C ALA A 73 7.29 -1.94 0.86
N LEU A 74 6.39 -1.76 1.84
CA LEU A 74 6.72 -2.03 3.24
C LEU A 74 7.13 -3.49 3.43
N MET A 75 6.34 -4.41 2.89
CA MET A 75 6.64 -5.84 2.96
C MET A 75 8.01 -6.12 2.36
N HIS A 76 8.29 -5.55 1.18
CA HIS A 76 9.56 -5.76 0.49
C HIS A 76 10.75 -5.25 1.30
N LYS A 77 10.55 -4.18 2.09
CA LYS A 77 11.60 -3.58 2.91
C LYS A 77 11.65 -4.13 4.33
N GLY A 78 10.80 -5.09 4.65
CA GLY A 78 10.80 -5.69 5.99
C GLY A 78 10.20 -4.81 7.07
N VAL A 79 9.34 -3.87 6.68
CA VAL A 79 8.63 -3.01 7.62
C VAL A 79 7.18 -3.48 7.70
N GLU A 80 6.67 -3.67 8.91
CA GLU A 80 5.32 -4.14 9.10
C GLU A 80 4.32 -2.99 9.12
N TRP A 81 3.09 -3.29 8.72
CA TRP A 81 2.01 -2.30 8.79
C TRP A 81 1.84 -1.77 10.20
N ARG A 82 1.99 -2.64 11.19
CA ARG A 82 1.94 -2.27 12.59
C ARG A 82 2.93 -1.16 12.93
N ASP A 83 4.11 -1.18 12.33
CA ASP A 83 5.13 -0.15 12.59
C ASP A 83 4.64 1.22 12.16
N VAL A 84 3.95 1.29 11.02
CA VAL A 84 3.36 2.54 10.53
C VAL A 84 2.28 3.02 11.51
N LEU A 85 1.43 2.12 11.96
CA LEU A 85 0.36 2.46 12.90
C LEU A 85 0.93 2.98 14.22
N THR A 86 2.03 2.40 14.67
CA THR A 86 2.70 2.84 15.91
C THR A 86 3.20 4.28 15.77
N VAL A 87 3.76 4.62 14.63
CA VAL A 87 4.21 5.99 14.38
C VAL A 87 3.01 6.95 14.40
N LEU A 88 1.92 6.58 13.74
CA LEU A 88 0.72 7.41 13.71
C LEU A 88 0.14 7.60 15.11
N GLU A 89 0.09 6.53 15.90
CA GLU A 89 -0.41 6.59 17.26
C GLU A 89 0.45 7.53 18.11
N SER A 90 1.77 7.44 17.98
CA SER A 90 2.70 8.31 18.68
C SER A 90 2.47 9.78 18.32
N ARG A 91 2.29 10.06 17.04
CA ARG A 91 2.04 11.44 16.59
C ARG A 91 0.71 11.97 17.10
N ARG A 92 -0.30 11.13 17.15
CA ARG A 92 -1.60 11.53 17.70
C ARG A 92 -1.47 11.96 19.14
N LYS A 93 -0.74 11.22 19.96
CA LYS A 93 -0.55 11.54 21.37
C LYS A 93 0.23 12.82 21.57
N ASN A 94 1.15 13.12 20.67
CA ASN A 94 2.05 14.28 20.84
C ASN A 94 1.54 15.55 20.18
N ASN A 95 0.67 15.43 19.18
CA ASN A 95 0.27 16.56 18.34
C ASN A 95 -1.19 16.98 18.48
N ASN A 96 -1.93 16.24 19.24
CA ASN A 96 -3.34 16.53 19.44
C ASN A 96 -3.66 16.66 20.91
#